data_ac72ace7946cb2c95198414cbf87c075
#
_entry.id   ac72ace7946cb2c95198414cbf87c075
#
_cell.length_a   1.000
_cell.length_b   1.000
_cell.length_c   1.000
_cell.angle_alpha   90.00
_cell.angle_beta   90.00
_cell.angle_gamma   90.00
#
_symmetry.space_group_name_H-M   'P 1'
#
loop_
_entity.id
_entity.type
_entity.pdbx_description
1 polymer ?
#
loop_
_entity_poly.entity_id
_entity_poly.type
_entity_poly.pdbx_seq_one_letter_code
_entity_poly.pdbx_strand_id
1 'polypeptide(L)'
;VLRLLDQFGSPAQIRKAGRRRLVTLIRPKAPRMAERLVEDIFTALDEQTVVVPGTDAAALIVPSLASSLRSVLDQRKLLATRIEELLEAHPLSQVLTSMPGIGIRTAARILIDVGDGSGFATAGHLAAYAGLAPVTRSSGSSIPGEHPSRRGNKQLKRAFYLAAFASLSQPESRAYYDRKRREGKHHIAALVTLARRRTDVLFAMLRDGTFYQPPTPATA
;
A
#
# COMPACT_ATOMS: atom_id res chain seq x y z
N VAL A 1 -2.79 18.01 12.65
CA VAL A 1 -1.44 18.63 12.53
C VAL A 1 -1.37 19.54 11.31
N LEU A 2 -1.58 19.06 10.04
CA LEU A 2 -1.42 19.91 8.84
C LEU A 2 -2.22 21.22 8.86
N ARG A 3 -3.45 21.23 9.43
CA ARG A 3 -4.23 22.47 9.60
C ARG A 3 -3.58 23.47 10.54
N LEU A 4 -2.86 22.99 11.55
CA LEU A 4 -2.10 23.87 12.44
C LEU A 4 -0.93 24.48 11.70
N LEU A 5 -0.17 23.66 10.97
CA LEU A 5 0.99 24.13 10.21
C LEU A 5 0.62 25.07 9.05
N ASP A 6 -0.57 24.87 8.45
CA ASP A 6 -1.12 25.73 7.41
C ASP A 6 -1.50 27.14 7.95
N GLN A 7 -1.99 27.21 9.19
CA GLN A 7 -2.40 28.46 9.82
C GLN A 7 -1.30 29.16 10.63
N PHE A 8 -0.36 28.36 11.17
CA PHE A 8 0.66 28.85 12.09
C PHE A 8 2.02 28.33 11.65
N GLY A 9 2.82 29.18 11.04
CA GLY A 9 4.13 28.84 10.52
C GLY A 9 5.24 28.77 11.56
N SER A 10 5.01 29.26 12.79
CA SER A 10 6.04 29.29 13.82
C SER A 10 5.50 29.02 15.22
N PRO A 11 6.36 28.57 16.14
CA PRO A 11 6.05 28.42 17.56
C PRO A 11 5.49 29.71 18.18
N ALA A 12 6.03 30.87 17.83
CA ALA A 12 5.55 32.15 18.30
C ALA A 12 4.11 32.45 17.87
N GLN A 13 3.74 32.12 16.62
CA GLN A 13 2.37 32.28 16.13
C GLN A 13 1.41 31.34 16.84
N ILE A 14 1.81 30.09 17.10
CA ILE A 14 1.02 29.12 17.88
C ILE A 14 0.80 29.63 19.30
N ARG A 15 1.84 30.12 19.95
CA ARG A 15 1.77 30.70 21.31
C ARG A 15 0.82 31.90 21.36
N LYS A 16 0.93 32.80 20.37
CA LYS A 16 0.04 33.98 20.24
C LYS A 16 -1.42 33.60 20.00
N ALA A 17 -1.68 32.52 19.26
CA ALA A 17 -3.03 32.05 18.98
C ALA A 17 -3.78 31.54 20.24
N GLY A 18 -3.04 30.98 21.18
CA GLY A 18 -3.54 30.48 22.46
C GLY A 18 -4.27 29.14 22.38
N ARG A 19 -4.35 28.46 23.53
CA ARG A 19 -4.91 27.10 23.66
C ARG A 19 -6.34 26.97 23.12
N ARG A 20 -7.22 27.90 23.47
CA ARG A 20 -8.65 27.85 23.06
C ARG A 20 -8.80 27.78 21.53
N ARG A 21 -8.07 28.64 20.80
CA ARG A 21 -8.16 28.71 19.35
C ARG A 21 -7.64 27.42 18.70
N LEU A 22 -6.57 26.84 19.23
CA LEU A 22 -6.03 25.59 18.74
C LEU A 22 -7.01 24.42 18.96
N VAL A 23 -7.60 24.34 20.16
CA VAL A 23 -8.62 23.32 20.46
C VAL A 23 -9.80 23.43 19.49
N THR A 24 -10.32 24.65 19.28
CA THR A 24 -11.43 24.87 18.33
C THR A 24 -11.08 24.43 16.90
N LEU A 25 -9.83 24.64 16.47
CA LEU A 25 -9.35 24.23 15.15
C LEU A 25 -9.21 22.71 14.99
N ILE A 26 -8.79 22.02 16.04
CA ILE A 26 -8.49 20.58 16.02
C ILE A 26 -9.73 19.74 16.29
N ARG A 27 -10.60 20.16 17.19
CA ARG A 27 -11.77 19.41 17.70
C ARG A 27 -12.66 18.82 16.59
N PRO A 28 -12.96 19.50 15.47
CA PRO A 28 -13.81 18.93 14.41
C PRO A 28 -13.24 17.69 13.72
N LYS A 29 -11.93 17.48 13.79
CA LYS A 29 -11.23 16.35 13.15
C LYS A 29 -10.68 15.31 14.14
N ALA A 30 -10.49 15.70 15.39
CA ALA A 30 -9.95 14.84 16.44
C ALA A 30 -10.55 15.20 17.81
N PRO A 31 -11.87 15.01 18.02
CA PRO A 31 -12.55 15.49 19.21
C PRO A 31 -11.98 14.92 20.52
N ARG A 32 -11.56 13.65 20.51
CA ARG A 32 -11.03 12.97 21.72
C ARG A 32 -9.57 13.33 22.02
N MET A 33 -8.84 13.89 21.07
CA MET A 33 -7.40 14.17 21.20
C MET A 33 -7.09 15.67 21.21
N ALA A 34 -8.07 16.53 20.90
CA ALA A 34 -7.82 17.95 20.69
C ALA A 34 -7.19 18.63 21.89
N GLU A 35 -7.72 18.42 23.07
CA GLU A 35 -7.26 19.05 24.32
C GLU A 35 -5.87 18.53 24.70
N ARG A 36 -5.68 17.20 24.70
CA ARG A 36 -4.39 16.61 25.00
C ARG A 36 -3.30 17.05 24.03
N LEU A 37 -3.58 17.04 22.72
CA LEU A 37 -2.60 17.46 21.71
C LEU A 37 -2.22 18.94 21.87
N VAL A 38 -3.18 19.81 22.25
CA VAL A 38 -2.88 21.22 22.50
C VAL A 38 -2.04 21.37 23.75
N GLU A 39 -2.31 20.62 24.81
CA GLU A 39 -1.48 20.66 26.01
C GLU A 39 -0.06 20.17 25.74
N ASP A 40 0.10 19.05 25.04
CA ASP A 40 1.41 18.54 24.63
C ASP A 40 2.20 19.59 23.80
N ILE A 41 1.52 20.33 22.90
CA ILE A 41 2.13 21.42 22.13
C ILE A 41 2.60 22.54 23.02
N PHE A 42 1.77 22.99 23.98
CA PHE A 42 2.13 24.11 24.86
C PHE A 42 3.22 23.71 25.84
N THR A 43 3.23 22.49 26.35
CA THR A 43 4.32 21.96 27.15
C THR A 43 5.63 22.00 26.38
N ALA A 44 5.65 21.51 25.14
CA ALA A 44 6.84 21.57 24.28
C ALA A 44 7.29 23.01 23.97
N LEU A 45 6.35 23.94 23.80
CA LEU A 45 6.65 25.35 23.61
C LEU A 45 7.27 25.97 24.86
N ASP A 46 6.83 25.61 26.05
CA ASP A 46 7.31 26.14 27.34
C ASP A 46 8.70 25.57 27.68
N GLU A 47 8.98 24.33 27.27
CA GLU A 47 10.28 23.69 27.40
C GLU A 47 11.31 24.19 26.36
N GLN A 48 10.87 24.91 25.33
CA GLN A 48 11.75 25.42 24.27
C GLN A 48 12.67 26.52 24.81
N THR A 49 13.95 26.22 24.94
CA THR A 49 14.98 27.15 25.44
C THR A 49 15.81 27.82 24.34
N VAL A 50 15.78 27.26 23.12
CA VAL A 50 16.60 27.74 22.00
C VAL A 50 15.74 28.12 20.81
N VAL A 51 15.97 29.29 20.26
CA VAL A 51 15.41 29.74 18.98
C VAL A 51 16.57 29.83 17.98
N VAL A 52 16.51 29.00 16.92
CA VAL A 52 17.53 28.95 15.88
C VAL A 52 17.36 30.08 14.83
N PRO A 53 18.43 30.60 14.28
CA PRO A 53 18.36 31.49 13.11
C PRO A 53 17.58 30.80 11.96
N GLY A 54 16.77 31.60 11.25
CA GLY A 54 15.95 31.04 10.15
C GLY A 54 14.52 30.63 10.54
N THR A 55 14.14 30.75 11.82
CA THR A 55 12.75 30.52 12.27
C THR A 55 11.74 31.39 11.52
N ASP A 56 12.11 32.62 11.16
CA ASP A 56 11.24 33.52 10.39
C ASP A 56 11.06 33.04 8.94
N ALA A 57 12.11 32.54 8.30
CA ALA A 57 12.01 31.91 6.98
C ALA A 57 11.15 30.65 7.03
N ALA A 58 11.33 29.82 8.05
CA ALA A 58 10.50 28.63 8.28
C ALA A 58 9.02 29.01 8.49
N ALA A 59 8.74 30.10 9.18
CA ALA A 59 7.38 30.59 9.41
C ALA A 59 6.63 30.96 8.11
N LEU A 60 7.34 31.31 7.06
CA LEU A 60 6.77 31.56 5.73
C LEU A 60 6.64 30.27 4.89
N ILE A 61 7.62 29.38 4.98
CA ILE A 61 7.68 28.18 4.15
C ILE A 61 6.75 27.07 4.65
N VAL A 62 6.69 26.85 5.97
CA VAL A 62 5.93 25.73 6.56
C VAL A 62 4.44 25.79 6.22
N PRO A 63 3.72 26.91 6.29
CA PRO A 63 2.32 26.99 5.87
C PRO A 63 2.12 26.66 4.40
N SER A 64 2.99 27.15 3.51
CA SER A 64 2.94 26.87 2.09
C SER A 64 3.09 25.37 1.80
N LEU A 65 4.08 24.71 2.43
CA LEU A 65 4.27 23.26 2.31
C LEU A 65 3.09 22.47 2.90
N ALA A 66 2.55 22.90 4.03
CA ALA A 66 1.39 22.25 4.65
C ALA A 66 0.14 22.37 3.77
N SER A 67 -0.10 23.52 3.15
CA SER A 67 -1.18 23.75 2.19
C SER A 67 -1.01 22.88 0.96
N SER A 68 0.19 22.85 0.37
CA SER A 68 0.50 21.99 -0.78
C SER A 68 0.27 20.52 -0.47
N LEU A 69 0.74 20.04 0.68
CA LEU A 69 0.54 18.65 1.11
C LEU A 69 -0.96 18.34 1.32
N ARG A 70 -1.74 19.26 1.86
CA ARG A 70 -3.20 19.09 1.99
C ARG A 70 -3.85 18.95 0.62
N SER A 71 -3.52 19.81 -0.32
CA SER A 71 -4.05 19.75 -1.68
C SER A 71 -3.76 18.39 -2.33
N VAL A 72 -2.54 17.89 -2.22
CA VAL A 72 -2.16 16.56 -2.73
C VAL A 72 -2.94 15.44 -2.04
N LEU A 73 -3.17 15.52 -0.73
CA LEU A 73 -3.96 14.53 0.01
C LEU A 73 -5.44 14.55 -0.40
N ASP A 74 -6.00 15.71 -0.66
CA ASP A 74 -7.38 15.86 -1.10
C ASP A 74 -7.55 15.36 -2.57
N GLN A 75 -6.61 15.68 -3.45
CA GLN A 75 -6.54 15.11 -4.81
C GLN A 75 -6.44 13.58 -4.77
N ARG A 76 -5.59 13.03 -3.90
CA ARG A 76 -5.46 11.58 -3.71
C ARG A 76 -6.77 10.93 -3.28
N LYS A 77 -7.56 11.58 -2.43
CA LYS A 77 -8.89 11.08 -2.05
C LYS A 77 -9.85 11.08 -3.23
N LEU A 78 -9.93 12.20 -3.94
CA LEU A 78 -10.78 12.32 -5.13
C LEU A 78 -10.46 11.24 -6.16
N LEU A 79 -9.18 11.05 -6.47
CA LEU A 79 -8.72 10.00 -7.38
C LEU A 79 -9.04 8.59 -6.87
N ALA A 80 -8.95 8.36 -5.55
CA ALA A 80 -9.30 7.07 -4.98
C ALA A 80 -10.79 6.76 -5.18
N THR A 81 -11.68 7.72 -4.90
CA THR A 81 -13.13 7.57 -5.16
C THR A 81 -13.40 7.34 -6.65
N ARG A 82 -12.75 8.09 -7.54
CA ARG A 82 -12.96 7.92 -8.99
C ARG A 82 -12.49 6.57 -9.51
N ILE A 83 -11.38 6.05 -8.96
CA ILE A 83 -10.89 4.69 -9.28
C ILE A 83 -11.90 3.64 -8.78
N GLU A 84 -12.50 3.84 -7.61
CA GLU A 84 -13.53 2.98 -7.06
C GLU A 84 -14.74 2.88 -8.00
N GLU A 85 -15.29 4.03 -8.40
CA GLU A 85 -16.42 4.12 -9.33
C GLU A 85 -16.13 3.44 -10.67
N LEU A 86 -14.97 3.70 -11.27
CA LEU A 86 -14.57 3.09 -12.55
C LEU A 86 -14.34 1.58 -12.41
N LEU A 87 -13.82 1.13 -11.28
CA LEU A 87 -13.60 -0.28 -11.03
C LEU A 87 -14.94 -1.01 -10.85
N GLU A 88 -15.87 -0.45 -10.07
CA GLU A 88 -17.19 -1.04 -9.85
C GLU A 88 -17.96 -1.24 -11.15
N ALA A 89 -17.80 -0.32 -12.11
CA ALA A 89 -18.40 -0.43 -13.43
C ALA A 89 -17.71 -1.47 -14.36
N HIS A 90 -16.52 -1.98 -13.97
CA HIS A 90 -15.77 -2.90 -14.82
C HIS A 90 -16.24 -4.36 -14.64
N PRO A 91 -16.50 -5.13 -15.71
CA PRO A 91 -17.03 -6.50 -15.62
C PRO A 91 -16.20 -7.45 -14.74
N LEU A 92 -14.87 -7.32 -14.77
CA LEU A 92 -13.95 -8.16 -13.99
C LEU A 92 -13.70 -7.67 -12.56
N SER A 93 -14.36 -6.59 -12.14
CA SER A 93 -14.18 -6.03 -10.79
C SER A 93 -14.54 -7.06 -9.70
N GLN A 94 -15.72 -7.63 -9.81
CA GLN A 94 -16.21 -8.62 -8.85
C GLN A 94 -15.38 -9.91 -8.89
N VAL A 95 -14.95 -10.32 -10.08
CA VAL A 95 -14.06 -11.47 -10.26
C VAL A 95 -12.77 -11.27 -9.46
N LEU A 96 -12.09 -10.13 -9.66
CA LEU A 96 -10.83 -9.82 -8.98
C LEU A 96 -10.98 -9.68 -7.46
N THR A 97 -12.00 -8.94 -7.02
CA THR A 97 -12.21 -8.65 -5.60
C THR A 97 -12.75 -9.85 -4.82
N SER A 98 -13.28 -10.88 -5.51
CA SER A 98 -13.63 -12.15 -4.88
C SER A 98 -12.42 -12.90 -4.33
N MET A 99 -11.22 -12.64 -4.87
CA MET A 99 -9.99 -13.30 -4.40
C MET A 99 -9.49 -12.66 -3.11
N PRO A 100 -9.39 -13.41 -2.00
CA PRO A 100 -8.96 -12.87 -0.71
C PRO A 100 -7.63 -12.09 -0.81
N GLY A 101 -7.59 -10.91 -0.20
CA GLY A 101 -6.41 -10.02 -0.22
C GLY A 101 -6.32 -9.12 -1.45
N ILE A 102 -7.25 -9.21 -2.40
CA ILE A 102 -7.37 -8.25 -3.50
C ILE A 102 -8.45 -7.24 -3.16
N GLY A 103 -8.04 -6.06 -2.74
CA GLY A 103 -8.92 -4.91 -2.57
C GLY A 103 -8.92 -4.02 -3.83
N ILE A 104 -9.76 -2.99 -3.83
CA ILE A 104 -10.01 -2.08 -4.96
C ILE A 104 -8.74 -1.57 -5.63
N ARG A 105 -7.78 -1.08 -4.86
CA ARG A 105 -6.51 -0.55 -5.42
C ARG A 105 -5.67 -1.62 -6.10
N THR A 106 -5.66 -2.82 -5.56
CA THR A 106 -4.93 -3.96 -6.13
C THR A 106 -5.61 -4.44 -7.39
N ALA A 107 -6.94 -4.55 -7.39
CA ALA A 107 -7.75 -4.90 -8.56
C ALA A 107 -7.55 -3.88 -9.69
N ALA A 108 -7.65 -2.58 -9.40
CA ALA A 108 -7.40 -1.53 -10.38
C ALA A 108 -5.99 -1.63 -10.99
N ARG A 109 -4.96 -1.89 -10.17
CA ARG A 109 -3.60 -2.06 -10.69
C ARG A 109 -3.49 -3.29 -11.59
N ILE A 110 -4.13 -4.40 -11.23
CA ILE A 110 -4.14 -5.62 -12.03
C ILE A 110 -4.83 -5.34 -13.38
N LEU A 111 -5.98 -4.69 -13.38
CA LEU A 111 -6.70 -4.37 -14.62
C LEU A 111 -5.90 -3.45 -15.55
N ILE A 112 -5.19 -2.45 -15.01
CA ILE A 112 -4.35 -1.55 -15.81
C ILE A 112 -3.19 -2.31 -16.47
N ASP A 113 -2.56 -3.24 -15.77
CA ASP A 113 -1.33 -3.89 -16.24
C ASP A 113 -1.58 -5.22 -16.95
N VAL A 114 -2.72 -5.86 -16.71
CA VAL A 114 -3.04 -7.23 -17.15
C VAL A 114 -4.30 -7.29 -18.02
N GLY A 115 -5.26 -6.40 -17.77
CA GLY A 115 -6.57 -6.45 -18.41
C GLY A 115 -7.34 -7.72 -18.04
N ASP A 116 -7.90 -8.37 -19.05
CA ASP A 116 -8.58 -9.67 -18.96
C ASP A 116 -7.64 -10.89 -19.00
N GLY A 117 -6.34 -10.64 -19.08
CA GLY A 117 -5.32 -11.69 -19.17
C GLY A 117 -5.05 -12.21 -20.58
N SER A 118 -5.82 -11.81 -21.60
CA SER A 118 -5.68 -12.29 -22.99
C SER A 118 -4.33 -11.97 -23.61
N GLY A 119 -3.66 -10.91 -23.15
CA GLY A 119 -2.31 -10.55 -23.58
C GLY A 119 -1.20 -11.53 -23.13
N PHE A 120 -1.52 -12.52 -22.30
CA PHE A 120 -0.56 -13.49 -21.76
C PHE A 120 -0.94 -14.91 -22.17
N ALA A 121 -0.05 -15.60 -22.86
CA ALA A 121 -0.29 -16.98 -23.31
C ALA A 121 -0.47 -17.96 -22.13
N THR A 122 0.19 -17.71 -20.99
CA THR A 122 0.12 -18.56 -19.80
C THR A 122 0.26 -17.75 -18.51
N ALA A 123 -0.18 -18.31 -17.39
CA ALA A 123 0.09 -17.77 -16.06
C ALA A 123 1.60 -17.59 -15.77
N GLY A 124 2.43 -18.44 -16.37
CA GLY A 124 3.90 -18.34 -16.30
C GLY A 124 4.40 -17.07 -16.96
N HIS A 125 3.87 -16.69 -18.11
CA HIS A 125 4.22 -15.44 -18.81
C HIS A 125 3.77 -14.22 -17.99
N LEU A 126 2.56 -14.23 -17.41
CA LEU A 126 2.11 -13.19 -16.50
C LEU A 126 3.03 -13.06 -15.27
N ALA A 127 3.42 -14.18 -14.68
CA ALA A 127 4.34 -14.18 -13.55
C ALA A 127 5.74 -13.67 -13.91
N ALA A 128 6.25 -13.99 -15.08
CA ALA A 128 7.51 -13.47 -15.60
C ALA A 128 7.43 -11.95 -15.84
N TYR A 129 6.35 -11.49 -16.47
CA TYR A 129 6.07 -10.06 -16.66
C TYR A 129 5.98 -9.31 -15.32
N ALA A 130 5.33 -9.88 -14.32
CA ALA A 130 5.27 -9.33 -12.97
C ALA A 130 6.61 -9.46 -12.19
N GLY A 131 7.62 -10.14 -12.74
CA GLY A 131 8.88 -10.38 -12.04
C GLY A 131 8.77 -11.32 -10.84
N LEU A 132 7.76 -12.18 -10.82
CA LEU A 132 7.53 -13.19 -9.77
C LEU A 132 8.15 -14.54 -10.12
N ALA A 133 8.43 -14.80 -11.41
CA ALA A 133 9.13 -16.01 -11.84
C ALA A 133 10.61 -15.92 -11.44
N PRO A 134 11.20 -16.98 -10.90
CA PRO A 134 12.63 -17.02 -10.65
C PRO A 134 13.41 -17.00 -11.98
N VAL A 135 14.63 -16.47 -11.91
CA VAL A 135 15.56 -16.47 -13.05
C VAL A 135 16.66 -17.47 -12.74
N THR A 136 16.80 -18.47 -13.62
CA THR A 136 17.92 -19.39 -13.56
C THR A 136 19.18 -18.65 -14.05
N ARG A 137 20.22 -18.64 -13.25
CA ARG A 137 21.56 -18.21 -13.66
C ARG A 137 22.44 -19.43 -13.70
N SER A 138 22.77 -19.85 -14.89
CA SER A 138 23.79 -20.87 -15.15
C SER A 138 24.86 -20.24 -16.03
N SER A 139 26.09 -20.14 -15.55
CA SER A 139 27.23 -19.74 -16.34
C SER A 139 28.31 -20.81 -16.15
N GLY A 140 28.58 -21.59 -17.19
CA GLY A 140 29.68 -22.56 -17.25
C GLY A 140 29.76 -23.49 -16.04
N SER A 141 30.84 -23.37 -15.26
CA SER A 141 31.13 -24.20 -14.10
C SER A 141 30.52 -23.76 -12.78
N SER A 142 29.71 -22.69 -12.74
CA SER A 142 29.06 -22.22 -11.49
C SER A 142 27.82 -23.02 -11.17
N ILE A 143 27.54 -23.19 -9.86
CA ILE A 143 26.39 -23.93 -9.35
C ILE A 143 25.10 -23.27 -9.89
N PRO A 144 24.24 -24.02 -10.62
CA PRO A 144 22.97 -23.49 -11.11
C PRO A 144 22.11 -23.10 -9.92
N GLY A 145 21.64 -21.86 -9.89
CA GLY A 145 20.78 -21.34 -8.83
C GLY A 145 19.60 -20.55 -9.37
N GLU A 146 18.45 -20.67 -8.69
CA GLU A 146 17.30 -19.82 -8.93
C GLU A 146 17.42 -18.53 -8.13
N HIS A 147 17.38 -17.39 -8.79
CA HIS A 147 17.48 -16.08 -8.18
C HIS A 147 16.19 -15.27 -8.37
N PRO A 148 15.82 -14.40 -7.41
CA PRO A 148 14.71 -13.50 -7.59
C PRO A 148 14.91 -12.60 -8.82
N SER A 149 13.91 -12.52 -9.69
CA SER A 149 13.94 -11.58 -10.81
C SER A 149 14.01 -10.14 -10.31
N ARG A 150 14.95 -9.36 -10.84
CA ARG A 150 15.02 -7.90 -10.68
C ARG A 150 14.34 -7.15 -11.83
N ARG A 151 13.91 -7.88 -12.87
CA ARG A 151 13.20 -7.38 -14.06
C ARG A 151 11.68 -7.50 -13.86
N GLY A 152 10.93 -7.02 -14.83
CA GLY A 152 9.47 -7.06 -14.86
C GLY A 152 8.80 -5.81 -14.30
N ASN A 153 7.47 -5.80 -14.33
CA ASN A 153 6.64 -4.70 -13.85
C ASN A 153 6.66 -4.63 -12.31
N LYS A 154 7.42 -3.65 -11.79
CA LYS A 154 7.60 -3.48 -10.34
C LYS A 154 6.30 -3.13 -9.61
N GLN A 155 5.38 -2.40 -10.26
CA GLN A 155 4.11 -2.00 -9.68
C GLN A 155 3.17 -3.21 -9.55
N LEU A 156 3.09 -4.02 -10.58
CA LEU A 156 2.33 -5.26 -10.58
C LEU A 156 2.91 -6.28 -9.58
N LYS A 157 4.24 -6.40 -9.51
CA LYS A 157 4.92 -7.22 -8.49
C LYS A 157 4.52 -6.82 -7.08
N ARG A 158 4.51 -5.50 -6.82
CA ARG A 158 4.09 -4.96 -5.53
C ARG A 158 2.62 -5.26 -5.23
N ALA A 159 1.74 -5.13 -6.23
CA ALA A 159 0.32 -5.44 -6.08
C ALA A 159 0.10 -6.91 -5.70
N PHE A 160 0.73 -7.85 -6.41
CA PHE A 160 0.66 -9.27 -6.08
C PHE A 160 1.28 -9.62 -4.73
N TYR A 161 2.38 -8.98 -4.36
CA TYR A 161 2.99 -9.15 -3.05
C TYR A 161 2.06 -8.70 -1.92
N LEU A 162 1.45 -7.52 -2.04
CA LEU A 162 0.50 -6.99 -1.06
C LEU A 162 -0.77 -7.84 -0.97
N ALA A 163 -1.27 -8.35 -2.11
CA ALA A 163 -2.39 -9.28 -2.14
C ALA A 163 -2.07 -10.60 -1.42
N ALA A 164 -0.85 -11.12 -1.62
CA ALA A 164 -0.38 -12.32 -0.92
C ALA A 164 -0.23 -12.08 0.58
N PHE A 165 0.31 -10.94 0.98
CA PHE A 165 0.44 -10.56 2.39
C PHE A 165 -0.93 -10.43 3.06
N ALA A 166 -1.87 -9.71 2.45
CA ALA A 166 -3.22 -9.54 2.96
C ALA A 166 -3.99 -10.88 3.05
N SER A 167 -3.69 -11.84 2.14
CA SER A 167 -4.32 -13.15 2.15
C SER A 167 -3.85 -14.08 3.29
N LEU A 168 -2.84 -13.70 4.08
CA LEU A 168 -2.38 -14.51 5.22
C LEU A 168 -3.42 -14.68 6.33
N SER A 169 -4.48 -13.88 6.33
CA SER A 169 -5.66 -14.09 7.18
C SER A 169 -6.46 -15.34 6.80
N GLN A 170 -6.28 -15.86 5.57
CA GLN A 170 -6.97 -17.06 5.09
C GLN A 170 -6.17 -18.32 5.44
N PRO A 171 -6.81 -19.38 5.94
CA PRO A 171 -6.13 -20.60 6.40
C PRO A 171 -5.24 -21.24 5.34
N GLU A 172 -5.69 -21.32 4.08
CA GLU A 172 -4.94 -21.98 3.01
C GLU A 172 -3.67 -21.18 2.63
N SER A 173 -3.79 -19.84 2.53
CA SER A 173 -2.65 -18.96 2.25
C SER A 173 -1.65 -19.03 3.39
N ARG A 174 -2.14 -19.04 4.62
CA ARG A 174 -1.33 -19.15 5.83
C ARG A 174 -0.59 -20.48 5.88
N ALA A 175 -1.30 -21.60 5.67
CA ALA A 175 -0.69 -22.93 5.67
C ALA A 175 0.40 -23.06 4.60
N TYR A 176 0.16 -22.53 3.39
CA TYR A 176 1.18 -22.49 2.33
C TYR A 176 2.40 -21.66 2.72
N TYR A 177 2.18 -20.46 3.26
CA TYR A 177 3.25 -19.58 3.72
C TYR A 177 4.07 -20.25 4.83
N ASP A 178 3.43 -20.81 5.86
CA ASP A 178 4.11 -21.46 6.99
C ASP A 178 4.92 -22.69 6.52
N ARG A 179 4.41 -23.46 5.54
CA ARG A 179 5.17 -24.53 4.91
C ARG A 179 6.45 -23.99 4.27
N LYS A 180 6.37 -22.89 3.49
CA LYS A 180 7.54 -22.27 2.85
C LYS A 180 8.52 -21.69 3.86
N ARG A 181 8.04 -21.23 5.01
CA ARG A 181 8.90 -20.81 6.13
C ARG A 181 9.65 -22.01 6.74
N ARG A 182 8.98 -23.13 6.92
CA ARG A 182 9.60 -24.39 7.40
C ARG A 182 10.61 -24.97 6.40
N GLU A 183 10.39 -24.76 5.11
CA GLU A 183 11.37 -25.10 4.05
C GLU A 183 12.61 -24.17 4.03
N GLY A 184 12.76 -23.26 5.01
CA GLY A 184 13.92 -22.36 5.14
C GLY A 184 13.83 -21.05 4.38
N LYS A 185 12.71 -20.75 3.69
CA LYS A 185 12.56 -19.45 3.01
C LYS A 185 12.35 -18.34 4.02
N HIS A 186 13.04 -17.20 3.84
CA HIS A 186 12.73 -16.03 4.67
C HIS A 186 11.37 -15.44 4.32
N HIS A 187 10.85 -14.56 5.20
CA HIS A 187 9.55 -13.93 5.11
C HIS A 187 9.20 -13.41 3.70
N ILE A 188 10.04 -12.55 3.15
CA ILE A 188 9.80 -11.96 1.82
C ILE A 188 9.79 -13.03 0.72
N ALA A 189 10.72 -13.99 0.76
CA ALA A 189 10.79 -15.06 -0.23
C ALA A 189 9.56 -15.99 -0.16
N ALA A 190 9.08 -16.31 1.04
CA ALA A 190 7.86 -17.09 1.23
C ALA A 190 6.63 -16.38 0.67
N LEU A 191 6.51 -15.05 0.90
CA LEU A 191 5.43 -14.22 0.35
C LEU A 191 5.49 -14.12 -1.19
N VAL A 192 6.67 -13.94 -1.77
CA VAL A 192 6.85 -13.94 -3.23
C VAL A 192 6.43 -15.29 -3.83
N THR A 193 6.76 -16.39 -3.15
CA THR A 193 6.34 -17.73 -3.60
C THR A 193 4.81 -17.89 -3.51
N LEU A 194 4.19 -17.39 -2.46
CA LEU A 194 2.73 -17.34 -2.33
C LEU A 194 2.12 -16.46 -3.43
N ALA A 195 2.67 -15.26 -3.67
CA ALA A 195 2.23 -14.36 -4.72
C ALA A 195 2.28 -15.05 -6.10
N ARG A 196 3.37 -15.78 -6.40
CA ARG A 196 3.51 -16.53 -7.64
C ARG A 196 2.40 -17.58 -7.82
N ARG A 197 2.13 -18.38 -6.78
CA ARG A 197 1.05 -19.37 -6.80
C ARG A 197 -0.33 -18.72 -7.02
N ARG A 198 -0.56 -17.59 -6.35
CA ARG A 198 -1.82 -16.86 -6.48
C ARG A 198 -2.00 -16.23 -7.86
N THR A 199 -0.90 -15.89 -8.54
CA THR A 199 -0.95 -15.40 -9.92
C THR A 199 -1.48 -16.46 -10.87
N ASP A 200 -1.21 -17.76 -10.64
CA ASP A 200 -1.75 -18.84 -11.48
C ASP A 200 -3.27 -18.93 -11.35
N VAL A 201 -3.79 -18.85 -10.11
CA VAL A 201 -5.23 -18.84 -9.84
C VAL A 201 -5.91 -17.62 -10.44
N LEU A 202 -5.32 -16.44 -10.22
CA LEU A 202 -5.85 -15.19 -10.74
C LEU A 202 -5.89 -15.15 -12.27
N PHE A 203 -4.88 -15.70 -12.93
CA PHE A 203 -4.85 -15.79 -14.39
C PHE A 203 -6.02 -16.65 -14.91
N ALA A 204 -6.30 -17.79 -14.27
CA ALA A 204 -7.45 -18.63 -14.61
C ALA A 204 -8.78 -17.89 -14.37
N MET A 205 -8.91 -17.20 -13.24
CA MET A 205 -10.12 -16.41 -12.92
C MET A 205 -10.39 -15.31 -13.95
N LEU A 206 -9.35 -14.59 -14.39
CA LEU A 206 -9.48 -13.53 -15.40
C LEU A 206 -9.88 -14.09 -16.75
N ARG A 207 -9.20 -15.16 -17.20
CA ARG A 207 -9.45 -15.81 -18.50
C ARG A 207 -10.86 -16.39 -18.59
N ASP A 208 -11.29 -17.06 -17.52
CA ASP A 208 -12.56 -17.79 -17.49
C ASP A 208 -13.73 -16.93 -16.95
N GLY A 209 -13.46 -15.71 -16.47
CA GLY A 209 -14.46 -14.79 -15.89
C GLY A 209 -15.09 -15.34 -14.60
N THR A 210 -14.41 -16.25 -13.88
CA THR A 210 -14.96 -16.98 -12.73
C THR A 210 -14.54 -16.38 -11.41
N PHE A 211 -15.42 -16.45 -10.41
CA PHE A 211 -15.10 -16.05 -9.04
C PHE A 211 -14.09 -17.00 -8.40
N TYR A 212 -13.36 -16.47 -7.41
CA TYR A 212 -12.44 -17.27 -6.62
C TYR A 212 -13.15 -18.41 -5.91
N GLN A 213 -12.63 -19.61 -6.09
CA GLN A 213 -13.05 -20.80 -5.37
C GLN A 213 -11.90 -21.27 -4.47
N PRO A 214 -12.11 -21.35 -3.14
CA PRO A 214 -11.09 -21.91 -2.27
C PRO A 214 -10.84 -23.38 -2.67
N PRO A 215 -9.57 -23.83 -2.64
CA PRO A 215 -9.28 -25.22 -2.90
C PRO A 215 -10.00 -26.11 -1.88
N THR A 216 -10.70 -27.12 -2.36
CA THR A 216 -11.34 -28.13 -1.50
C THR A 216 -10.24 -28.75 -0.61
N PRO A 217 -10.44 -28.84 0.72
CA PRO A 217 -9.48 -29.54 1.56
C PRO A 217 -9.38 -30.97 1.03
N ALA A 218 -8.15 -31.38 0.72
CA ALA A 218 -7.92 -32.79 0.37
C ALA A 218 -8.39 -33.61 1.58
N THR A 219 -9.46 -34.38 1.35
CA THR A 219 -9.86 -35.46 2.29
C THR A 219 -8.62 -36.33 2.49
N ALA A 220 -8.14 -36.33 3.72
CA ALA A 220 -7.00 -37.15 4.16
C ALA A 220 -7.38 -38.62 4.17
#